data_558da0f39cccd943e175fe99cfb55e8b
#
_entry.id   558da0f39cccd943e175fe99cfb55e8b
#
_cell.length_a   1.000
_cell.length_b   1.000
_cell.length_c   1.000
_cell.angle_alpha   90.00
_cell.angle_beta   90.00
_cell.angle_gamma   90.00
#
_symmetry.space_group_name_H-M   'P 1'
#
loop_
_entity.id
_entity.type
_entity.pdbx_description
1 polymer ?
#
loop_
_entity_poly.entity_id
_entity_poly.type
_entity_poly.pdbx_seq_one_letter_code
_entity_poly.pdbx_strand_id
1 'polypeptide(L)'
;MEKWEFRNAVMLLDSYEDFCAKYDRNPNIALTGGDPILHPHFWDIVQELKNRKIPFVVLGNPFHIGAKEAKRLVDAGCWCYQVSLDGMREVHDAMRKPGSFDATIKWLRAAQDWGIRTSVMTTVSRVNYEQVPEIAELVTDIGVNVYAFARYCPTHGDAESNLSPAEYHAFLERMWNFYQKNVHRGTAYAFKDHLWKALLYEKGILQVEDDDDIVYDGCHCGFTHLTFLENDDAYACRRMESKIGHFPDNSVEEIFFGDALQKYREIEQISECGTCKLLKYCRGCRAVAYGTTGNFLSKDPQCWFHLKPT
;
A
#
# COMPACT_ATOMS: atom_id res chain seq x y z
N MET A 1 3.53 5.41 -24.79
CA MET A 1 4.06 5.22 -23.44
C MET A 1 5.51 4.82 -23.59
N GLU A 2 6.43 5.70 -23.27
CA GLU A 2 7.84 5.36 -23.16
C GLU A 2 7.99 4.31 -22.06
N LYS A 3 8.67 3.22 -22.36
CA LYS A 3 8.88 2.14 -21.41
C LYS A 3 10.17 2.46 -20.66
N TRP A 4 10.15 2.27 -19.36
CA TRP A 4 11.31 2.43 -18.50
C TRP A 4 12.50 1.63 -19.07
N GLU A 5 13.63 2.30 -19.25
CA GLU A 5 14.82 1.62 -19.78
C GLU A 5 15.46 0.77 -18.69
N PHE A 6 15.86 -0.45 -19.03
CA PHE A 6 16.54 -1.36 -18.10
C PHE A 6 17.79 -0.73 -17.45
N ARG A 7 18.52 0.09 -18.23
CA ARG A 7 19.69 0.81 -17.71
C ARG A 7 19.33 1.73 -16.55
N ASN A 8 18.25 2.50 -16.65
CA ASN A 8 17.81 3.40 -15.59
C ASN A 8 17.37 2.61 -14.34
N ALA A 9 16.73 1.45 -14.53
CA ALA A 9 16.40 0.57 -13.43
C ALA A 9 17.66 0.08 -12.66
N VAL A 10 18.72 -0.32 -13.38
CA VAL A 10 19.98 -0.76 -12.77
C VAL A 10 20.64 0.39 -12.01
N MET A 11 20.74 1.58 -12.65
CA MET A 11 21.31 2.77 -11.99
C MET A 11 20.52 3.18 -10.73
N LEU A 12 19.18 3.06 -10.79
CA LEU A 12 18.35 3.34 -9.62
C LEU A 12 18.60 2.34 -8.49
N LEU A 13 18.77 1.05 -8.82
CA LEU A 13 19.11 0.03 -7.83
C LEU A 13 20.47 0.33 -7.17
N ASP A 14 21.49 0.71 -7.96
CA ASP A 14 22.81 1.11 -7.44
C ASP A 14 22.67 2.28 -6.45
N SER A 15 22.01 3.35 -6.86
CA SER A 15 21.78 4.53 -6.01
C SER A 15 20.98 4.23 -4.74
N TYR A 16 20.03 3.29 -4.82
CA TYR A 16 19.22 2.87 -3.68
C TYR A 16 20.02 1.99 -2.70
N GLU A 17 20.85 1.07 -3.20
CA GLU A 17 21.72 0.26 -2.34
C GLU A 17 22.76 1.12 -1.62
N ASP A 18 23.40 2.09 -2.31
CA ASP A 18 24.32 3.04 -1.71
C ASP A 18 23.65 3.85 -0.60
N PHE A 19 22.42 4.34 -0.86
CA PHE A 19 21.61 5.03 0.14
C PHE A 19 21.32 4.12 1.35
N CYS A 20 20.86 2.90 1.12
CA CYS A 20 20.56 1.95 2.19
C CYS A 20 21.80 1.62 3.02
N ALA A 21 22.94 1.37 2.38
CA ALA A 21 24.21 1.06 3.05
C ALA A 21 24.68 2.24 3.91
N LYS A 22 24.59 3.47 3.39
CA LYS A 22 25.01 4.69 4.10
C LYS A 22 24.21 4.94 5.39
N TYR A 23 22.92 4.58 5.40
CA TYR A 23 22.01 4.84 6.51
C TYR A 23 21.64 3.58 7.31
N ASP A 24 22.37 2.49 7.15
CA ASP A 24 22.14 1.20 7.83
C ASP A 24 20.68 0.72 7.67
N ARG A 25 20.20 0.68 6.41
CA ARG A 25 18.85 0.24 6.04
C ARG A 25 18.90 -0.98 5.14
N ASN A 26 17.94 -1.86 5.29
CA ASN A 26 17.76 -2.99 4.40
C ASN A 26 16.90 -2.57 3.20
N PRO A 27 17.38 -2.76 1.96
CA PRO A 27 16.59 -2.45 0.78
C PRO A 27 15.36 -3.36 0.68
N ASN A 28 14.25 -2.79 0.23
CA ASN A 28 13.00 -3.51 -0.04
C ASN A 28 12.25 -2.84 -1.20
N ILE A 29 11.83 -3.62 -2.18
CA ILE A 29 11.24 -3.10 -3.43
C ILE A 29 9.86 -3.69 -3.67
N ALA A 30 8.94 -2.84 -4.13
CA ALA A 30 7.65 -3.26 -4.67
C ALA A 30 7.60 -2.99 -6.17
N LEU A 31 7.57 -4.04 -6.97
CA LEU A 31 7.32 -3.94 -8.40
C LEU A 31 5.82 -3.79 -8.64
N THR A 32 5.42 -2.70 -9.26
CA THR A 32 4.02 -2.35 -9.49
C THR A 32 3.87 -1.60 -10.81
N GLY A 33 2.67 -1.21 -11.16
CA GLY A 33 2.33 -0.52 -12.40
C GLY A 33 0.93 -0.96 -12.83
N GLY A 34 0.68 -1.09 -14.12
CA GLY A 34 -0.52 -1.77 -14.63
C GLY A 34 -0.48 -3.25 -14.28
N ASP A 35 0.34 -4.01 -15.00
CA ASP A 35 0.77 -5.35 -14.63
C ASP A 35 2.28 -5.44 -14.89
N PRO A 36 3.13 -5.45 -13.87
CA PRO A 36 4.58 -5.33 -14.04
C PRO A 36 5.18 -6.48 -14.85
N ILE A 37 4.59 -7.68 -14.82
CA ILE A 37 5.08 -8.85 -15.57
C ILE A 37 5.04 -8.64 -17.11
N LEU A 38 4.22 -7.70 -17.58
CA LEU A 38 4.12 -7.36 -19.00
C LEU A 38 5.21 -6.39 -19.47
N HIS A 39 5.99 -5.83 -18.55
CA HIS A 39 7.10 -4.96 -18.92
C HIS A 39 8.20 -5.80 -19.59
N PRO A 40 8.76 -5.39 -20.74
CA PRO A 40 9.74 -6.18 -21.50
C PRO A 40 10.96 -6.55 -20.66
N HIS A 41 11.40 -5.69 -19.72
CA HIS A 41 12.53 -5.89 -18.85
C HIS A 41 12.16 -6.40 -17.45
N PHE A 42 10.91 -6.84 -17.23
CA PHE A 42 10.49 -7.32 -15.92
C PHE A 42 11.40 -8.43 -15.39
N TRP A 43 11.67 -9.43 -16.23
CA TRP A 43 12.50 -10.56 -15.82
C TRP A 43 13.99 -10.25 -15.69
N ASP A 44 14.46 -9.23 -16.40
CA ASP A 44 15.83 -8.72 -16.25
C ASP A 44 15.97 -7.99 -14.90
N ILE A 45 14.98 -7.17 -14.54
CA ILE A 45 14.92 -6.51 -13.23
C ILE A 45 14.82 -7.55 -12.09
N VAL A 46 13.97 -8.57 -12.23
CA VAL A 46 13.87 -9.66 -11.26
C VAL A 46 15.21 -10.40 -11.09
N GLN A 47 15.97 -10.59 -12.18
CA GLN A 47 17.28 -11.20 -12.11
C GLN A 47 18.31 -10.30 -11.38
N GLU A 48 18.25 -8.98 -11.60
CA GLU A 48 19.09 -8.01 -10.86
C GLU A 48 18.76 -8.05 -9.36
N LEU A 49 17.49 -8.03 -8.98
CA LEU A 49 17.08 -8.14 -7.57
C LEU A 49 17.59 -9.42 -6.92
N LYS A 50 17.52 -10.55 -7.65
CA LYS A 50 18.07 -11.83 -7.21
C LYS A 50 19.59 -11.76 -6.99
N ASN A 51 20.34 -11.22 -7.97
CA ASN A 51 21.80 -11.12 -7.91
C ASN A 51 22.25 -10.28 -6.73
N ARG A 52 21.53 -9.21 -6.43
CA ARG A 52 21.78 -8.27 -5.31
C ARG A 52 21.20 -8.78 -3.98
N LYS A 53 20.43 -9.86 -3.98
CA LYS A 53 19.72 -10.41 -2.81
C LYS A 53 18.75 -9.39 -2.17
N ILE A 54 18.17 -8.51 -2.97
CA ILE A 54 17.18 -7.54 -2.53
C ILE A 54 15.82 -8.22 -2.48
N PRO A 55 15.16 -8.30 -1.30
CA PRO A 55 13.80 -8.84 -1.21
C PRO A 55 12.81 -7.90 -1.90
N PHE A 56 11.84 -8.48 -2.58
CA PHE A 56 10.85 -7.71 -3.30
C PHE A 56 9.45 -8.35 -3.24
N VAL A 57 8.44 -7.53 -3.52
CA VAL A 57 7.07 -7.96 -3.72
C VAL A 57 6.61 -7.57 -5.11
N VAL A 58 5.67 -8.33 -5.67
CA VAL A 58 5.04 -7.99 -6.95
C VAL A 58 3.57 -7.68 -6.72
N LEU A 59 3.13 -6.51 -7.18
CA LEU A 59 1.73 -6.10 -7.20
C LEU A 59 1.23 -6.21 -8.65
N GLY A 60 0.60 -7.31 -8.96
CA GLY A 60 0.17 -7.64 -10.32
C GLY A 60 -1.28 -8.10 -10.37
N ASN A 61 -1.59 -8.84 -11.40
CA ASN A 61 -2.91 -9.46 -11.57
C ASN A 61 -2.78 -10.96 -11.91
N PRO A 62 -3.88 -11.73 -11.90
CA PRO A 62 -3.81 -13.18 -12.04
C PRO A 62 -3.64 -13.68 -13.49
N PHE A 63 -3.61 -12.78 -14.49
CA PHE A 63 -3.77 -13.21 -15.88
C PHE A 63 -2.48 -13.67 -16.58
N HIS A 64 -1.32 -13.19 -16.12
CA HIS A 64 -0.04 -13.41 -16.80
C HIS A 64 0.97 -14.19 -15.97
N ILE A 65 0.51 -14.83 -14.89
CA ILE A 65 1.35 -15.61 -13.99
C ILE A 65 0.75 -17.01 -13.78
N GLY A 66 1.52 -18.03 -14.13
CA GLY A 66 1.22 -19.44 -13.86
C GLY A 66 2.29 -20.07 -12.97
N ALA A 67 2.27 -21.39 -12.83
CA ALA A 67 3.20 -22.12 -11.97
C ALA A 67 4.68 -21.88 -12.33
N LYS A 68 5.00 -21.75 -13.62
CA LYS A 68 6.37 -21.51 -14.10
C LYS A 68 6.88 -20.13 -13.64
N GLU A 69 6.08 -19.09 -13.84
CA GLU A 69 6.41 -17.73 -13.47
C GLU A 69 6.45 -17.58 -11.94
N ALA A 70 5.51 -18.20 -11.21
CA ALA A 70 5.48 -18.22 -9.75
C ALA A 70 6.75 -18.86 -9.19
N LYS A 71 7.15 -20.03 -9.70
CA LYS A 71 8.40 -20.67 -9.28
C LYS A 71 9.61 -19.78 -9.56
N ARG A 72 9.68 -19.15 -10.73
CA ARG A 72 10.78 -18.25 -11.09
C ARG A 72 10.86 -17.04 -10.13
N LEU A 73 9.73 -16.49 -9.72
CA LEU A 73 9.66 -15.40 -8.72
C LEU A 73 10.15 -15.86 -7.35
N VAL A 74 9.69 -17.04 -6.89
CA VAL A 74 10.14 -17.62 -5.61
C VAL A 74 11.65 -17.88 -5.63
N ASP A 75 12.18 -18.47 -6.69
CA ASP A 75 13.62 -18.74 -6.86
C ASP A 75 14.46 -17.43 -6.93
N ALA A 76 13.82 -16.32 -7.25
CA ALA A 76 14.44 -14.99 -7.28
C ALA A 76 14.32 -14.22 -5.95
N GLY A 77 13.66 -14.76 -4.94
CA GLY A 77 13.50 -14.10 -3.64
C GLY A 77 12.26 -13.20 -3.54
N CYS A 78 11.27 -13.37 -4.42
CA CYS A 78 9.98 -12.70 -4.28
C CYS A 78 9.30 -13.14 -2.98
N TRP A 79 9.10 -12.18 -2.08
CA TRP A 79 8.49 -12.47 -0.79
C TRP A 79 6.99 -12.73 -0.91
N CYS A 80 6.31 -12.04 -1.83
CA CYS A 80 4.86 -12.14 -1.98
C CYS A 80 4.39 -11.63 -3.34
N TYR A 81 3.39 -12.29 -3.92
CA TYR A 81 2.64 -11.79 -5.07
C TYR A 81 1.26 -11.32 -4.61
N GLN A 82 0.97 -10.04 -4.84
CA GLN A 82 -0.28 -9.41 -4.45
C GLN A 82 -1.22 -9.28 -5.63
N VAL A 83 -2.46 -9.73 -5.46
CA VAL A 83 -3.58 -9.47 -6.37
C VAL A 83 -4.66 -8.64 -5.70
N SER A 84 -5.53 -8.02 -6.49
CA SER A 84 -6.66 -7.26 -5.97
C SER A 84 -7.93 -8.08 -5.99
N LEU A 85 -8.76 -7.91 -4.94
CA LEU A 85 -10.13 -8.41 -4.89
C LEU A 85 -10.99 -7.36 -4.21
N ASP A 86 -11.82 -6.63 -4.99
CA ASP A 86 -12.48 -5.42 -4.53
C ASP A 86 -13.99 -5.58 -4.29
N GLY A 87 -14.50 -6.78 -4.36
CA GLY A 87 -15.93 -7.09 -4.13
C GLY A 87 -16.19 -8.56 -4.36
N MET A 88 -17.42 -8.98 -4.10
CA MET A 88 -17.93 -10.22 -4.63
C MET A 88 -18.11 -10.07 -6.14
N ARG A 89 -18.42 -11.16 -6.86
CA ARG A 89 -18.38 -11.28 -8.31
C ARG A 89 -18.85 -10.04 -9.07
N GLU A 90 -20.09 -9.61 -8.83
CA GLU A 90 -20.70 -8.51 -9.57
C GLU A 90 -19.97 -7.18 -9.35
N VAL A 91 -19.68 -6.86 -8.09
CA VAL A 91 -18.98 -5.62 -7.71
C VAL A 91 -17.53 -5.64 -8.18
N HIS A 92 -16.82 -6.75 -7.99
CA HIS A 92 -15.43 -6.86 -8.43
C HIS A 92 -15.31 -6.72 -9.95
N ASP A 93 -16.16 -7.43 -10.70
CA ASP A 93 -16.14 -7.41 -12.16
C ASP A 93 -16.52 -6.03 -12.72
N ALA A 94 -17.46 -5.32 -12.08
CA ALA A 94 -17.81 -3.94 -12.43
C ALA A 94 -16.65 -2.95 -12.15
N MET A 95 -15.91 -3.13 -11.05
CA MET A 95 -14.76 -2.28 -10.69
C MET A 95 -13.51 -2.57 -11.53
N ARG A 96 -13.35 -3.79 -12.04
CA ARG A 96 -12.14 -4.26 -12.76
C ARG A 96 -12.43 -4.56 -14.23
N LYS A 97 -12.94 -5.73 -14.49
CA LYS A 97 -13.44 -6.17 -15.80
C LYS A 97 -14.27 -7.46 -15.66
N PRO A 98 -15.20 -7.73 -16.57
CA PRO A 98 -15.97 -8.97 -16.57
C PRO A 98 -15.10 -10.23 -16.50
N GLY A 99 -15.44 -11.16 -15.60
CA GLY A 99 -14.74 -12.42 -15.39
C GLY A 99 -13.45 -12.34 -14.57
N SER A 100 -13.07 -11.15 -14.09
CA SER A 100 -11.86 -10.99 -13.28
C SER A 100 -11.99 -11.60 -11.89
N PHE A 101 -13.18 -11.64 -11.30
CA PHE A 101 -13.43 -12.33 -10.04
C PHE A 101 -13.06 -13.81 -10.14
N ASP A 102 -13.63 -14.52 -11.10
CA ASP A 102 -13.37 -15.96 -11.28
C ASP A 102 -11.91 -16.26 -11.59
N ALA A 103 -11.30 -15.41 -12.42
CA ALA A 103 -9.87 -15.53 -12.72
C ALA A 103 -9.02 -15.39 -11.47
N THR A 104 -9.34 -14.40 -10.61
CA THR A 104 -8.62 -14.15 -9.34
C THR A 104 -8.80 -15.32 -8.37
N ILE A 105 -10.03 -15.82 -8.18
CA ILE A 105 -10.29 -16.94 -7.28
C ILE A 105 -9.62 -18.23 -7.78
N LYS A 106 -9.70 -18.50 -9.07
CA LYS A 106 -9.03 -19.65 -9.69
C LYS A 106 -7.52 -19.59 -9.49
N TRP A 107 -6.95 -18.41 -9.72
CA TRP A 107 -5.51 -18.18 -9.55
C TRP A 107 -5.09 -18.35 -8.07
N LEU A 108 -5.80 -17.75 -7.13
CA LEU A 108 -5.49 -17.84 -5.69
C LEU A 108 -5.49 -19.30 -5.22
N ARG A 109 -6.45 -20.11 -5.66
CA ARG A 109 -6.50 -21.54 -5.33
C ARG A 109 -5.33 -22.31 -5.93
N ALA A 110 -4.99 -22.07 -7.19
CA ALA A 110 -3.87 -22.72 -7.85
C ALA A 110 -2.51 -22.31 -7.24
N ALA A 111 -2.36 -21.06 -6.84
CA ALA A 111 -1.14 -20.52 -6.25
C ALA A 111 -0.75 -21.20 -4.93
N GLN A 112 -1.70 -21.80 -4.20
CA GLN A 112 -1.40 -22.57 -2.99
C GLN A 112 -0.41 -23.71 -3.26
N ASP A 113 -0.48 -24.32 -4.45
CA ASP A 113 0.37 -25.45 -4.84
C ASP A 113 1.72 -24.99 -5.45
N TRP A 114 1.87 -23.70 -5.76
CA TRP A 114 3.07 -23.19 -6.46
C TRP A 114 4.19 -22.71 -5.53
N GLY A 115 3.93 -22.72 -4.21
CA GLY A 115 4.90 -22.28 -3.20
C GLY A 115 5.14 -20.76 -3.17
N ILE A 116 4.37 -19.98 -3.93
CA ILE A 116 4.45 -18.52 -3.87
C ILE A 116 3.53 -18.01 -2.77
N ARG A 117 4.07 -17.12 -1.92
CA ARG A 117 3.27 -16.44 -0.90
C ARG A 117 2.31 -15.48 -1.55
N THR A 118 1.03 -15.57 -1.21
CA THR A 118 -0.05 -14.77 -1.80
C THR A 118 -0.51 -13.66 -0.88
N SER A 119 -0.84 -12.50 -1.45
CA SER A 119 -1.53 -11.42 -0.74
C SER A 119 -2.75 -10.96 -1.54
N VAL A 120 -3.83 -10.65 -0.84
CA VAL A 120 -4.99 -10.00 -1.42
C VAL A 120 -5.15 -8.61 -0.82
N MET A 121 -5.32 -7.62 -1.71
CA MET A 121 -5.59 -6.23 -1.35
C MET A 121 -6.96 -5.82 -1.85
N THR A 122 -7.78 -5.26 -0.96
CA THR A 122 -9.06 -4.64 -1.28
C THR A 122 -8.95 -3.12 -1.20
N THR A 123 -9.41 -2.42 -2.25
CA THR A 123 -9.59 -0.98 -2.22
C THR A 123 -11.01 -0.67 -1.75
N VAL A 124 -11.12 -0.13 -0.54
CA VAL A 124 -12.41 0.08 0.13
C VAL A 124 -13.00 1.44 -0.24
N SER A 125 -14.23 1.43 -0.70
CA SER A 125 -15.03 2.60 -1.03
C SER A 125 -16.49 2.38 -0.61
N ARG A 126 -17.34 3.37 -0.81
CA ARG A 126 -18.80 3.25 -0.57
C ARG A 126 -19.46 2.12 -1.36
N VAL A 127 -18.89 1.76 -2.51
CA VAL A 127 -19.46 0.73 -3.40
C VAL A 127 -19.34 -0.67 -2.81
N ASN A 128 -18.26 -0.95 -2.04
CA ASN A 128 -17.91 -2.32 -1.67
C ASN A 128 -17.68 -2.58 -0.17
N TYR A 129 -17.68 -1.55 0.69
CA TYR A 129 -17.30 -1.73 2.11
C TYR A 129 -18.17 -2.73 2.87
N GLU A 130 -19.43 -2.90 2.48
CA GLU A 130 -20.33 -3.90 3.06
C GLU A 130 -19.86 -5.34 2.77
N GLN A 131 -19.23 -5.58 1.62
CA GLN A 131 -18.80 -6.90 1.17
C GLN A 131 -17.39 -7.26 1.69
N VAL A 132 -16.64 -6.32 2.26
CA VAL A 132 -15.25 -6.57 2.70
C VAL A 132 -15.12 -7.70 3.72
N PRO A 133 -16.03 -7.87 4.72
CA PRO A 133 -15.99 -9.04 5.60
C PRO A 133 -16.18 -10.37 4.86
N GLU A 134 -17.04 -10.41 3.85
CA GLU A 134 -17.28 -11.60 3.03
C GLU A 134 -16.05 -11.92 2.15
N ILE A 135 -15.41 -10.90 1.60
CA ILE A 135 -14.13 -11.05 0.89
C ILE A 135 -13.06 -11.62 1.84
N ALA A 136 -12.96 -11.08 3.06
CA ALA A 136 -12.00 -11.54 4.07
C ALA A 136 -12.23 -13.01 4.44
N GLU A 137 -13.49 -13.44 4.59
CA GLU A 137 -13.85 -14.85 4.81
C GLU A 137 -13.43 -15.73 3.63
N LEU A 138 -13.80 -15.34 2.41
CA LEU A 138 -13.47 -16.09 1.18
C LEU A 138 -11.95 -16.29 1.01
N VAL A 139 -11.14 -15.25 1.21
CA VAL A 139 -9.69 -15.36 1.05
C VAL A 139 -9.05 -16.16 2.18
N THR A 140 -9.64 -16.12 3.37
CA THR A 140 -9.23 -16.95 4.50
C THR A 140 -9.53 -18.43 4.23
N ASP A 141 -10.71 -18.74 3.71
CA ASP A 141 -11.10 -20.11 3.29
C ASP A 141 -10.20 -20.67 2.18
N ILE A 142 -9.73 -19.82 1.28
CA ILE A 142 -8.79 -20.22 0.21
C ILE A 142 -7.39 -20.51 0.78
N GLY A 143 -7.03 -19.92 1.95
CA GLY A 143 -5.71 -20.04 2.54
C GLY A 143 -4.72 -18.98 2.04
N VAL A 144 -5.21 -17.78 1.68
CA VAL A 144 -4.35 -16.65 1.30
C VAL A 144 -3.45 -16.27 2.48
N ASN A 145 -2.15 -16.08 2.24
CA ASN A 145 -1.21 -15.82 3.33
C ASN A 145 -1.40 -14.45 3.99
N VAL A 146 -1.74 -13.41 3.21
CA VAL A 146 -1.93 -12.04 3.73
C VAL A 146 -3.18 -11.42 3.12
N TYR A 147 -4.04 -10.90 3.97
CA TYR A 147 -5.17 -10.06 3.56
C TYR A 147 -5.03 -8.67 4.12
N ALA A 148 -5.26 -7.67 3.28
CA ALA A 148 -5.26 -6.28 3.67
C ALA A 148 -6.28 -5.48 2.87
N PHE A 149 -6.65 -4.33 3.40
CA PHE A 149 -7.38 -3.32 2.64
C PHE A 149 -6.79 -1.93 2.86
N ALA A 150 -7.04 -1.06 1.92
CA ALA A 150 -6.77 0.37 2.03
C ALA A 150 -7.94 1.13 1.43
N ARG A 151 -8.17 2.35 1.92
CA ARG A 151 -9.25 3.19 1.39
C ARG A 151 -8.98 3.63 -0.04
N TYR A 152 -10.04 3.80 -0.79
CA TYR A 152 -10.01 4.52 -2.06
C TYR A 152 -9.47 5.94 -1.85
N CYS A 153 -8.60 6.37 -2.74
CA CYS A 153 -8.12 7.74 -2.78
C CYS A 153 -8.86 8.44 -3.91
N PRO A 154 -9.77 9.38 -3.61
CA PRO A 154 -10.52 10.09 -4.63
C PRO A 154 -9.62 10.78 -5.64
N THR A 155 -10.05 10.80 -6.89
CA THR A 155 -9.42 11.56 -7.96
C THR A 155 -10.44 12.57 -8.49
N HIS A 156 -9.98 13.78 -8.81
CA HIS A 156 -10.83 14.80 -9.44
C HIS A 156 -12.14 15.13 -8.71
N GLY A 157 -12.13 15.10 -7.36
CA GLY A 157 -13.27 15.51 -6.56
C GLY A 157 -14.34 14.45 -6.32
N ASP A 158 -14.09 13.19 -6.65
CA ASP A 158 -14.96 12.03 -6.35
C ASP A 158 -14.98 11.70 -4.84
N ALA A 159 -15.33 12.70 -4.02
CA ALA A 159 -15.43 12.54 -2.57
C ALA A 159 -16.63 11.68 -2.13
N GLU A 160 -17.66 11.55 -2.98
CA GLU A 160 -18.87 10.78 -2.69
C GLU A 160 -18.58 9.26 -2.55
N SER A 161 -17.49 8.80 -3.15
CA SER A 161 -17.02 7.42 -2.97
C SER A 161 -16.44 7.14 -1.59
N ASN A 162 -16.20 8.16 -0.76
CA ASN A 162 -15.74 8.01 0.61
C ASN A 162 -16.89 7.67 1.56
N LEU A 163 -16.56 6.91 2.59
CA LEU A 163 -17.43 6.71 3.75
C LEU A 163 -17.37 7.94 4.67
N SER A 164 -18.43 8.22 5.39
CA SER A 164 -18.38 9.18 6.48
C SER A 164 -17.49 8.67 7.62
N PRO A 165 -17.01 9.53 8.52
CA PRO A 165 -16.22 9.11 9.68
C PRO A 165 -16.91 8.04 10.54
N ALA A 166 -18.22 8.17 10.76
CA ALA A 166 -19.00 7.21 11.55
C ALA A 166 -19.13 5.86 10.84
N GLU A 167 -19.41 5.85 9.55
CA GLU A 167 -19.46 4.62 8.75
C GLU A 167 -18.11 3.91 8.72
N TYR A 168 -17.02 4.68 8.55
CA TYR A 168 -15.68 4.10 8.51
C TYR A 168 -15.25 3.53 9.87
N HIS A 169 -15.60 4.19 10.97
CA HIS A 169 -15.40 3.67 12.32
C HIS A 169 -16.14 2.34 12.52
N ALA A 170 -17.44 2.30 12.22
CA ALA A 170 -18.25 1.09 12.31
C ALA A 170 -17.72 -0.05 11.41
N PHE A 171 -17.22 0.29 10.22
CA PHE A 171 -16.56 -0.67 9.33
C PHE A 171 -15.30 -1.25 9.96
N LEU A 172 -14.40 -0.43 10.51
CA LEU A 172 -13.19 -0.91 11.16
C LEU A 172 -13.48 -1.75 12.41
N GLU A 173 -14.50 -1.39 13.21
CA GLU A 173 -14.97 -2.22 14.33
C GLU A 173 -15.42 -3.61 13.85
N ARG A 174 -16.18 -3.68 12.78
CA ARG A 174 -16.63 -4.94 12.19
C ARG A 174 -15.45 -5.78 11.70
N MET A 175 -14.48 -5.15 11.03
CA MET A 175 -13.27 -5.84 10.56
C MET A 175 -12.36 -6.28 11.70
N TRP A 176 -12.25 -5.49 12.78
CA TRP A 176 -11.53 -5.87 13.99
C TRP A 176 -12.11 -7.15 14.59
N ASN A 177 -13.42 -7.19 14.79
CA ASN A 177 -14.11 -8.35 15.35
C ASN A 177 -13.93 -9.58 14.46
N PHE A 178 -13.97 -9.40 13.15
CA PHE A 178 -13.68 -10.47 12.19
C PHE A 178 -12.24 -10.99 12.36
N TYR A 179 -11.25 -10.10 12.42
CA TYR A 179 -9.84 -10.48 12.54
C TYR A 179 -9.57 -11.24 13.84
N GLN A 180 -10.08 -10.74 14.98
CA GLN A 180 -9.92 -11.42 16.27
C GLN A 180 -10.49 -12.83 16.25
N LYS A 181 -11.65 -13.01 15.63
CA LYS A 181 -12.30 -14.31 15.52
C LYS A 181 -11.54 -15.30 14.61
N ASN A 182 -10.83 -14.80 13.62
CA ASN A 182 -10.24 -15.62 12.54
C ASN A 182 -8.71 -15.69 12.55
N VAL A 183 -8.02 -15.05 13.50
CA VAL A 183 -6.55 -14.97 13.56
C VAL A 183 -5.87 -16.36 13.55
N HIS A 184 -6.53 -17.38 14.06
CA HIS A 184 -6.01 -18.76 14.14
C HIS A 184 -6.10 -19.54 12.82
N ARG A 185 -6.75 -19.00 11.77
CA ARG A 185 -6.99 -19.71 10.50
C ARG A 185 -5.83 -19.58 9.50
N GLY A 186 -4.71 -18.98 9.89
CA GLY A 186 -3.48 -18.95 9.10
C GLY A 186 -3.33 -17.76 8.14
N THR A 187 -4.39 -16.99 7.87
CA THR A 187 -4.30 -15.73 7.12
C THR A 187 -3.85 -14.61 8.04
N ALA A 188 -2.77 -13.92 7.68
CA ALA A 188 -2.33 -12.71 8.37
C ALA A 188 -3.15 -11.50 7.90
N TYR A 189 -3.81 -10.80 8.82
CA TYR A 189 -4.58 -9.58 8.53
C TYR A 189 -3.71 -8.35 8.76
N ALA A 190 -3.35 -7.64 7.69
CA ALA A 190 -2.45 -6.50 7.77
C ALA A 190 -3.22 -5.18 7.93
N PHE A 191 -2.81 -4.36 8.90
CA PHE A 191 -3.41 -3.05 9.21
C PHE A 191 -2.82 -1.94 8.31
N LYS A 192 -3.10 -2.03 7.00
CA LYS A 192 -2.56 -1.10 5.99
C LYS A 192 -3.16 0.31 6.05
N ASP A 193 -4.39 0.45 6.51
CA ASP A 193 -5.00 1.76 6.66
C ASP A 193 -4.54 2.45 7.96
N HIS A 194 -4.26 3.73 7.89
CA HIS A 194 -3.69 4.46 9.02
C HIS A 194 -4.68 4.68 10.16
N LEU A 195 -6.00 4.73 9.87
CA LEU A 195 -7.04 4.92 10.89
C LEU A 195 -7.23 3.69 11.81
N TRP A 196 -6.61 2.55 11.49
CA TRP A 196 -6.47 1.46 12.45
C TRP A 196 -5.83 1.92 13.77
N LYS A 197 -4.90 2.89 13.71
CA LYS A 197 -4.24 3.43 14.92
C LYS A 197 -5.22 4.12 15.85
N ALA A 198 -6.21 4.83 15.30
CA ALA A 198 -7.26 5.45 16.09
C ALA A 198 -8.12 4.39 16.80
N LEU A 199 -8.54 3.35 16.09
CA LEU A 199 -9.32 2.25 16.67
C LEU A 199 -8.53 1.48 17.71
N LEU A 200 -7.27 1.12 17.45
CA LEU A 200 -6.42 0.38 18.40
C LEU A 200 -6.14 1.19 19.66
N TYR A 201 -6.02 2.51 19.54
CA TYR A 201 -5.90 3.41 20.68
C TYR A 201 -7.19 3.42 21.52
N GLU A 202 -8.36 3.55 20.90
CA GLU A 202 -9.67 3.48 21.57
C GLU A 202 -9.88 2.17 22.32
N LYS A 203 -9.33 1.07 21.81
CA LYS A 203 -9.36 -0.26 22.43
C LYS A 203 -8.31 -0.46 23.53
N GLY A 204 -7.47 0.53 23.80
CA GLY A 204 -6.38 0.43 24.79
C GLY A 204 -5.23 -0.49 24.38
N ILE A 205 -5.17 -0.89 23.10
CA ILE A 205 -4.13 -1.77 22.55
C ILE A 205 -2.89 -0.97 22.15
N LEU A 206 -3.09 0.17 21.49
CA LEU A 206 -2.02 1.10 21.16
C LEU A 206 -1.78 2.00 22.37
N GLN A 207 -0.58 1.92 22.95
CA GLN A 207 -0.07 2.90 23.90
C GLN A 207 0.66 4.00 23.14
N VAL A 208 0.53 5.24 23.60
CA VAL A 208 1.17 6.41 22.99
C VAL A 208 2.35 6.81 23.87
N GLU A 209 3.52 6.88 23.27
CA GLU A 209 4.73 7.45 23.87
C GLU A 209 4.86 8.91 23.46
N ASP A 210 5.36 9.73 24.35
CA ASP A 210 5.56 11.16 24.13
C ASP A 210 7.06 11.46 24.00
N ASP A 211 7.63 11.01 22.86
CA ASP A 211 8.98 11.35 22.45
C ASP A 211 8.91 12.28 21.24
N ASP A 212 9.40 13.51 21.41
CA ASP A 212 9.27 14.57 20.41
C ASP A 212 10.07 14.32 19.12
N ASP A 213 11.08 13.48 19.17
CA ASP A 213 11.99 13.26 18.04
C ASP A 213 11.63 12.04 17.17
N ILE A 214 10.64 11.21 17.59
CA ILE A 214 10.36 9.93 16.94
C ILE A 214 8.97 9.92 16.27
N VAL A 215 8.94 9.57 14.98
CA VAL A 215 7.72 9.18 14.25
C VAL A 215 7.67 7.66 14.22
N TYR A 216 6.73 7.07 14.97
CA TYR A 216 6.69 5.63 15.22
C TYR A 216 6.06 4.82 14.07
N ASP A 217 4.95 5.33 13.50
CA ASP A 217 4.18 4.62 12.47
C ASP A 217 3.29 5.60 11.67
N GLY A 218 2.35 5.11 10.88
CA GLY A 218 1.34 5.88 10.14
C GLY A 218 1.71 6.08 8.67
N CYS A 219 1.34 7.23 8.11
CA CYS A 219 1.56 7.48 6.70
C CYS A 219 3.05 7.51 6.34
N HIS A 220 3.46 6.64 5.41
CA HIS A 220 4.85 6.52 4.97
C HIS A 220 5.31 7.64 4.04
N CYS A 221 4.38 8.48 3.54
CA CYS A 221 4.70 9.62 2.67
C CYS A 221 5.65 10.58 3.39
N GLY A 222 6.81 10.82 2.82
CA GLY A 222 7.87 11.64 3.39
C GLY A 222 8.88 10.89 4.28
N PHE A 223 8.57 9.71 4.80
CA PHE A 223 9.38 9.04 5.83
C PHE A 223 10.10 7.77 5.37
N THR A 224 9.40 6.83 4.75
CA THR A 224 9.98 5.51 4.45
C THR A 224 9.60 4.99 3.06
N HIS A 225 9.04 5.84 2.20
CA HIS A 225 8.49 5.43 0.93
C HIS A 225 8.83 6.43 -0.17
N LEU A 226 9.38 5.93 -1.26
CA LEU A 226 9.52 6.63 -2.53
C LEU A 226 8.86 5.77 -3.62
N THR A 227 8.32 6.42 -4.64
CA THR A 227 7.80 5.75 -5.84
C THR A 227 8.47 6.34 -7.06
N PHE A 228 9.01 5.50 -7.92
CA PHE A 228 9.53 5.89 -9.22
C PHE A 228 8.55 5.43 -10.29
N LEU A 229 8.18 6.34 -11.17
CA LEU A 229 7.26 6.08 -12.28
C LEU A 229 8.03 5.65 -13.54
N GLU A 230 7.29 5.21 -14.55
CA GLU A 230 7.85 4.75 -15.83
C GLU A 230 8.57 5.83 -16.65
N ASN A 231 8.43 7.09 -16.27
CA ASN A 231 9.10 8.24 -16.85
C ASN A 231 10.24 8.78 -15.97
N ASP A 232 10.72 7.95 -15.03
CA ASP A 232 11.78 8.26 -14.07
C ASP A 232 11.45 9.36 -13.03
N ASP A 233 10.21 9.87 -13.01
CA ASP A 233 9.77 10.79 -11.98
C ASP A 233 9.67 10.10 -10.60
N ALA A 234 10.22 10.75 -9.59
CA ALA A 234 10.10 10.33 -8.20
C ALA A 234 8.92 11.01 -7.52
N TYR A 235 8.12 10.21 -6.82
CA TYR A 235 6.91 10.63 -6.10
C TYR A 235 6.98 10.27 -4.62
N ALA A 236 6.47 11.14 -3.75
CA ALA A 236 6.33 10.85 -2.32
C ALA A 236 5.26 9.81 -2.04
N CYS A 237 4.23 9.71 -2.88
CA CYS A 237 3.17 8.71 -2.82
C CYS A 237 2.57 8.45 -4.20
N ARG A 238 2.49 7.18 -4.61
CA ARG A 238 1.91 6.79 -5.91
C ARG A 238 0.41 7.07 -6.07
N ARG A 239 -0.29 7.41 -4.98
CA ARG A 239 -1.75 7.58 -4.96
C ARG A 239 -2.21 9.04 -5.00
N MET A 240 -1.29 10.00 -5.14
CA MET A 240 -1.58 11.42 -5.31
C MET A 240 -0.49 12.06 -6.17
N GLU A 241 -0.81 13.19 -6.78
CA GLU A 241 0.19 14.02 -7.46
C GLU A 241 1.18 14.56 -6.41
N SER A 242 2.41 14.07 -6.45
CA SER A 242 3.40 14.31 -5.40
C SER A 242 4.83 14.20 -5.91
N LYS A 243 5.09 14.76 -7.10
CA LYS A 243 6.44 14.76 -7.68
C LYS A 243 7.44 15.46 -6.76
N ILE A 244 8.58 14.81 -6.52
CA ILE A 244 9.63 15.26 -5.60
C ILE A 244 11.03 15.25 -6.21
N GLY A 245 11.17 14.72 -7.42
CA GLY A 245 12.45 14.67 -8.14
C GLY A 245 12.32 13.91 -9.46
N HIS A 246 13.46 13.73 -10.12
CA HIS A 246 13.57 12.98 -11.36
C HIS A 246 14.91 12.22 -11.37
N PHE A 247 14.88 10.93 -11.62
CA PHE A 247 16.08 10.09 -11.73
C PHE A 247 16.45 9.97 -13.23
N PRO A 248 17.73 10.01 -13.66
CA PRO A 248 18.94 10.05 -12.80
C PRO A 248 19.46 11.46 -12.47
N ASP A 249 18.72 12.52 -12.78
CA ASP A 249 19.15 13.91 -12.50
C ASP A 249 19.45 14.11 -10.99
N ASN A 250 18.69 13.41 -10.15
CA ASN A 250 18.90 13.37 -8.70
C ASN A 250 19.12 11.93 -8.25
N SER A 251 20.08 11.70 -7.37
CA SER A 251 20.25 10.43 -6.67
C SER A 251 19.10 10.13 -5.70
N VAL A 252 18.96 8.90 -5.26
CA VAL A 252 17.96 8.52 -4.24
C VAL A 252 18.14 9.32 -2.95
N GLU A 253 19.40 9.58 -2.56
CA GLU A 253 19.72 10.39 -1.37
C GLU A 253 19.27 11.85 -1.53
N GLU A 254 19.59 12.49 -2.66
CA GLU A 254 19.18 13.87 -2.93
C GLU A 254 17.67 14.01 -2.99
N ILE A 255 16.95 13.04 -3.58
CA ILE A 255 15.49 13.01 -3.58
C ILE A 255 14.95 12.85 -2.15
N PHE A 256 15.53 11.95 -1.37
CA PHE A 256 15.04 11.64 -0.02
C PHE A 256 15.26 12.79 0.97
N PHE A 257 16.35 13.54 0.86
CA PHE A 257 16.65 14.68 1.73
C PHE A 257 16.31 16.04 1.10
N GLY A 258 15.83 16.06 -0.14
CA GLY A 258 15.50 17.30 -0.85
C GLY A 258 14.27 18.02 -0.30
N ASP A 259 14.24 19.34 -0.47
CA ASP A 259 13.17 20.24 0.01
C ASP A 259 11.78 19.82 -0.51
N ALA A 260 11.71 19.25 -1.71
CA ALA A 260 10.47 18.78 -2.30
C ALA A 260 9.80 17.65 -1.49
N LEU A 261 10.58 16.80 -0.81
CA LEU A 261 10.05 15.78 0.09
C LEU A 261 9.85 16.32 1.51
N GLN A 262 10.64 17.33 1.94
CA GLN A 262 10.61 17.86 3.31
C GLN A 262 9.21 18.36 3.71
N LYS A 263 8.47 18.98 2.80
CA LYS A 263 7.09 19.44 3.06
C LYS A 263 6.13 18.36 3.54
N TYR A 264 6.40 17.09 3.23
CA TYR A 264 5.59 15.95 3.70
C TYR A 264 5.98 15.48 5.10
N ARG A 265 7.09 16.00 5.66
CA ARG A 265 7.58 15.73 7.02
C ARG A 265 7.11 16.76 8.03
N GLU A 266 6.57 17.87 7.57
CA GLU A 266 6.00 18.95 8.41
C GLU A 266 4.63 18.54 8.96
N ILE A 267 4.61 17.46 9.74
CA ILE A 267 3.39 16.77 10.18
C ILE A 267 2.54 17.62 11.14
N GLU A 268 3.15 18.54 11.86
CA GLU A 268 2.49 19.49 12.76
C GLU A 268 1.61 20.51 12.00
N GLN A 269 1.87 20.70 10.70
CA GLN A 269 1.05 21.56 9.84
C GLN A 269 -0.24 20.87 9.33
N ILE A 270 -0.40 19.57 9.59
CA ILE A 270 -1.62 18.86 9.19
C ILE A 270 -2.80 19.34 10.02
N SER A 271 -3.79 19.96 9.36
CA SER A 271 -4.99 20.49 10.01
C SER A 271 -5.61 19.51 11.00
N GLU A 272 -5.93 19.95 12.20
CA GLU A 272 -6.47 19.17 13.33
C GLU A 272 -5.59 17.98 13.76
N CYS A 273 -4.84 17.35 12.83
CA CYS A 273 -3.93 16.27 13.19
C CYS A 273 -2.65 16.78 13.89
N GLY A 274 -2.20 18.01 13.58
CA GLY A 274 -0.96 18.58 14.15
C GLY A 274 -0.97 18.65 15.67
N THR A 275 -2.14 18.76 16.30
CA THR A 275 -2.31 18.74 17.77
C THR A 275 -2.86 17.41 18.30
N CYS A 276 -2.99 16.41 17.44
CA CYS A 276 -3.55 15.11 17.80
C CYS A 276 -2.52 14.26 18.54
N LYS A 277 -2.90 13.67 19.66
CA LYS A 277 -2.03 12.73 20.40
C LYS A 277 -1.58 11.50 19.60
N LEU A 278 -2.25 11.19 18.48
CA LEU A 278 -1.87 10.11 17.55
C LEU A 278 -1.03 10.60 16.38
N LEU A 279 -0.57 11.86 16.37
CA LEU A 279 0.15 12.44 15.23
C LEU A 279 1.33 11.57 14.78
N LYS A 280 2.14 11.10 15.71
CA LYS A 280 3.35 10.30 15.43
C LYS A 280 3.06 8.84 15.07
N TYR A 281 1.79 8.39 15.21
CA TYR A 281 1.35 7.02 14.94
C TYR A 281 0.40 6.88 13.75
N CYS A 282 -0.30 7.95 13.35
CA CYS A 282 -1.38 7.88 12.37
C CYS A 282 -1.20 8.86 11.21
N ARG A 283 -1.40 10.15 11.42
CA ARG A 283 -1.42 11.23 10.44
C ARG A 283 -2.50 11.10 9.35
N GLY A 284 -3.41 10.10 9.44
CA GLY A 284 -4.38 9.77 8.40
C GLY A 284 -3.71 9.39 7.06
N CYS A 285 -4.48 9.30 5.99
CA CYS A 285 -3.95 9.07 4.64
C CYS A 285 -3.82 10.40 3.88
N ARG A 286 -2.60 10.81 3.56
CA ARG A 286 -2.35 12.07 2.83
C ARG A 286 -2.94 12.06 1.42
N ALA A 287 -2.98 10.89 0.76
CA ALA A 287 -3.58 10.75 -0.55
C ALA A 287 -5.12 10.84 -0.51
N VAL A 288 -5.76 10.31 0.53
CA VAL A 288 -7.22 10.49 0.72
C VAL A 288 -7.54 11.96 1.03
N ALA A 289 -6.77 12.60 1.90
CA ALA A 289 -6.94 14.02 2.19
C ALA A 289 -6.77 14.87 0.92
N TYR A 290 -5.70 14.66 0.17
CA TYR A 290 -5.43 15.36 -1.09
C TYR A 290 -6.54 15.15 -2.13
N GLY A 291 -6.92 13.91 -2.40
CA GLY A 291 -7.95 13.60 -3.39
C GLY A 291 -9.33 14.18 -3.05
N THR A 292 -9.65 14.32 -1.75
CA THR A 292 -10.92 14.89 -1.30
C THR A 292 -10.92 16.41 -1.29
N THR A 293 -9.80 17.06 -0.90
CA THR A 293 -9.76 18.50 -0.59
C THR A 293 -8.82 19.31 -1.50
N GLY A 294 -8.00 18.64 -2.32
CA GLY A 294 -6.92 19.29 -3.08
C GLY A 294 -5.68 19.64 -2.23
N ASN A 295 -5.70 19.37 -0.92
CA ASN A 295 -4.60 19.71 -0.02
C ASN A 295 -4.19 18.50 0.85
N PHE A 296 -2.93 18.05 0.72
CA PHE A 296 -2.42 16.93 1.51
C PHE A 296 -2.21 17.26 3.00
N LEU A 297 -2.17 18.53 3.38
CA LEU A 297 -2.13 18.99 4.77
C LEU A 297 -3.51 19.06 5.42
N SER A 298 -4.59 18.82 4.69
CA SER A 298 -5.91 18.71 5.29
C SER A 298 -6.00 17.49 6.20
N LYS A 299 -6.87 17.56 7.21
CA LYS A 299 -7.20 16.37 8.01
C LYS A 299 -7.73 15.26 7.12
N ASP A 300 -7.56 14.03 7.56
CA ASP A 300 -8.19 12.88 6.90
C ASP A 300 -9.71 12.97 7.01
N PRO A 301 -10.47 13.05 5.88
CA PRO A 301 -11.91 13.31 5.91
C PRO A 301 -12.73 12.19 6.53
N GLN A 302 -12.18 10.99 6.65
CA GLN A 302 -12.84 9.83 7.26
C GLN A 302 -12.43 9.61 8.72
N CYS A 303 -11.60 10.49 9.29
CA CYS A 303 -11.18 10.39 10.68
C CYS A 303 -12.30 10.83 11.62
N TRP A 304 -12.71 9.93 12.52
CA TRP A 304 -13.71 10.17 13.56
C TRP A 304 -13.10 10.60 14.90
N PHE A 305 -11.80 10.42 15.07
CA PHE A 305 -11.14 10.54 16.37
C PHE A 305 -11.27 11.94 16.98
N HIS A 306 -11.25 12.99 16.15
CA HIS A 306 -11.44 14.38 16.58
C HIS A 306 -12.91 14.78 16.80
N LEU A 307 -13.86 13.89 16.48
CA LEU A 307 -15.29 14.18 16.68
C LEU A 307 -15.78 13.80 18.07
N LYS A 308 -14.94 13.15 18.89
CA LYS A 308 -15.28 12.83 20.28
C LYS A 308 -14.93 14.03 21.16
N PRO A 309 -15.88 14.51 22.01
CA PRO A 309 -15.52 15.45 23.06
C PRO A 309 -14.45 14.83 23.95
N THR A 310 -13.43 15.61 24.26
CA THR A 310 -12.35 15.27 25.19
C THR A 310 -12.86 15.04 26.60
#